data_ac21e14111cf0163f35c140b7eb39889
#
_entry.id   ac21e14111cf0163f35c140b7eb39889
#
_cell.length_a   1.000
_cell.length_b   1.000
_cell.length_c   1.000
_cell.angle_alpha   90.00
_cell.angle_beta   90.00
_cell.angle_gamma   90.00
#
_symmetry.space_group_name_H-M   'P 1'
#
loop_
_entity.id
_entity.type
_entity.pdbx_description
1 polymer ?
#
loop_
_entity_poly.entity_id
_entity_poly.type
_entity_poly.pdbx_seq_one_letter_code
_entity_poly.pdbx_strand_id
1 'polypeptide(L)'
;MRFQSGRTVIGWRGMKPRFAFAGLAGLAWAAMKRKSALWFIWLWVGLTSASLWAEGRAGQARSATAVASVYFMQQGYVDANGVMLYYVTFGRGEPLLILHGGPGASHDYFLPNLLPLARHNRLVFIDERGSGQSQKLENPAGYTIENMVEDVEAVRKALGLGKIALLGHSYGGVLVQAYALKYQQNLSRLILASTFSSTKAMNQVFVHMKQNMAAELRARINSMEAEGLFGHGKPYEQNRYTDNYMIAAWGEGYFPYVYQNHPDPNYDPVAQGKTSWDLYREMWGSHGEFVIDGNLKSVEYTEQLSTIKVSTLILVGDHDECDPSLSRAMHEKIRGSKLVILPKAGHMTFVDQAGLFMKAMEEFLHPVQSH
;
A
#
# COMPACT_ATOMS: atom_id res chain seq x y z
N MET A 1 -31.53 38.23 9.58
CA MET A 1 -31.44 37.25 10.68
C MET A 1 -29.98 37.08 11.10
N ARG A 2 -29.64 37.47 12.32
CA ARG A 2 -28.28 37.37 12.86
C ARG A 2 -28.11 35.97 13.41
N PHE A 3 -27.04 35.27 13.06
CA PHE A 3 -26.58 34.06 13.75
C PHE A 3 -25.36 34.41 14.63
N GLN A 4 -25.51 34.19 15.93
CA GLN A 4 -24.48 34.32 16.94
C GLN A 4 -23.56 33.09 16.93
N SER A 5 -22.26 33.36 17.06
CA SER A 5 -21.20 32.40 17.30
C SER A 5 -21.26 31.84 18.72
N GLY A 6 -21.41 30.54 18.88
CA GLY A 6 -21.22 29.83 20.14
C GLY A 6 -19.98 28.96 20.08
N ARG A 7 -18.91 29.37 20.81
CA ARG A 7 -17.72 28.50 21.05
C ARG A 7 -18.05 27.58 22.22
N THR A 8 -18.04 26.28 22.01
CA THR A 8 -18.04 25.30 23.10
C THR A 8 -16.63 24.72 23.23
N VAL A 9 -15.95 25.07 24.28
CA VAL A 9 -14.67 24.48 24.68
C VAL A 9 -14.98 23.28 25.57
N ILE A 10 -14.67 22.08 25.11
CA ILE A 10 -14.74 20.86 25.93
C ILE A 10 -13.35 20.60 26.49
N GLY A 11 -13.22 20.80 27.80
CA GLY A 11 -12.01 20.53 28.55
C GLY A 11 -11.85 19.03 28.83
N TRP A 12 -10.69 18.50 28.47
CA TRP A 12 -10.27 17.17 28.86
C TRP A 12 -9.67 17.21 30.28
N ARG A 13 -10.32 16.54 31.24
CA ARG A 13 -9.74 16.24 32.56
C ARG A 13 -9.06 14.88 32.51
N GLY A 14 -7.81 14.86 32.94
CA GLY A 14 -6.90 13.73 32.88
C GLY A 14 -7.31 12.52 33.71
N MET A 15 -7.04 11.34 33.17
CA MET A 15 -6.94 10.10 33.91
C MET A 15 -5.46 9.74 34.11
N LYS A 16 -5.03 9.62 35.34
CA LYS A 16 -3.72 9.11 35.75
C LYS A 16 -3.77 7.58 35.78
N PRO A 17 -2.78 6.85 35.24
CA PRO A 17 -2.68 5.43 35.50
C PRO A 17 -2.07 5.15 36.85
N ARG A 18 -2.72 4.33 37.66
CA ARG A 18 -2.20 3.78 38.91
C ARG A 18 -1.38 2.53 38.59
N PHE A 19 -0.06 2.61 38.76
CA PHE A 19 0.78 1.44 38.90
C PHE A 19 0.89 1.08 40.38
N ALA A 20 0.51 -0.15 40.71
CA ALA A 20 0.74 -0.74 42.02
C ALA A 20 2.06 -1.53 42.00
N PHE A 21 3.06 -1.09 42.77
CA PHE A 21 4.24 -1.86 43.11
C PHE A 21 3.99 -2.57 44.46
N ALA A 22 4.12 -3.88 44.48
CA ALA A 22 4.46 -4.68 45.64
C ALA A 22 5.56 -5.62 45.18
N GLY A 23 6.78 -5.62 45.63
CA GLY A 23 7.28 -5.68 46.98
C GLY A 23 7.76 -7.08 47.27
N LEU A 24 9.07 -7.36 47.14
CA LEU A 24 9.75 -8.43 47.87
C LEU A 24 11.24 -8.07 47.96
N ALA A 25 11.59 -7.49 49.10
CA ALA A 25 12.97 -7.43 49.63
C ALA A 25 13.20 -8.67 50.47
N GLY A 26 14.39 -9.24 50.40
CA GLY A 26 14.81 -10.16 51.43
C GLY A 26 15.94 -11.13 50.99
N LEU A 27 17.06 -10.96 51.73
CA LEU A 27 18.09 -11.97 51.99
C LEU A 27 19.10 -12.24 50.83
N ALA A 28 20.40 -12.05 50.97
CA ALA A 28 21.22 -12.35 52.13
C ALA A 28 22.58 -11.64 52.05
N TRP A 29 22.93 -11.13 53.16
CA TRP A 29 24.25 -10.69 53.60
C TRP A 29 25.05 -11.94 54.03
N ALA A 30 26.24 -12.16 53.53
CA ALA A 30 27.40 -12.75 54.21
C ALA A 30 28.47 -13.21 53.23
N ALA A 31 29.57 -12.63 53.25
CA ALA A 31 30.92 -13.20 53.47
C ALA A 31 32.02 -12.28 52.97
N MET A 32 32.46 -11.45 53.82
CA MET A 32 33.71 -10.71 53.76
C MET A 32 34.76 -11.58 54.49
N LYS A 33 35.89 -11.80 53.87
CA LYS A 33 37.24 -11.81 54.43
C LYS A 33 38.21 -12.76 53.66
N ARG A 34 39.21 -12.19 53.05
CA ARG A 34 40.63 -12.39 53.36
C ARG A 34 41.56 -12.08 52.21
N LYS A 35 42.35 -11.06 52.47
CA LYS A 35 43.82 -10.91 52.46
C LYS A 35 44.48 -10.71 51.09
N SER A 36 44.87 -9.50 50.83
CA SER A 36 46.25 -8.90 50.94
C SER A 36 47.36 -9.62 50.20
N ALA A 37 48.09 -8.84 49.46
CA ALA A 37 49.42 -8.98 48.91
C ALA A 37 49.47 -9.27 47.42
N LEU A 38 49.75 -8.23 46.67
CA LEU A 38 50.74 -8.15 45.58
C LEU A 38 50.58 -6.78 44.89
N TRP A 39 51.08 -5.77 45.59
CA TRP A 39 51.48 -4.51 44.99
C TRP A 39 52.95 -4.63 44.57
N PHE A 40 53.33 -4.03 43.47
CA PHE A 40 54.63 -3.99 42.80
C PHE A 40 54.85 -5.11 41.76
N ILE A 41 54.40 -4.83 40.53
CA ILE A 41 55.10 -5.07 39.25
C ILE A 41 54.07 -4.69 38.17
N TRP A 42 53.88 -3.43 37.83
CA TRP A 42 53.31 -3.00 36.58
C TRP A 42 53.52 -1.48 36.42
N LEU A 43 54.80 -1.15 36.32
CA LEU A 43 55.19 0.24 36.02
C LEU A 43 56.38 0.22 35.04
N TRP A 44 56.22 -0.52 33.92
CA TRP A 44 57.19 -0.44 32.81
C TRP A 44 56.70 -1.09 31.50
N VAL A 45 55.39 -1.09 31.15
CA VAL A 45 54.91 -1.41 29.81
C VAL A 45 53.76 -0.44 29.42
N GLY A 46 53.95 0.84 29.66
CA GLY A 46 52.92 1.85 29.46
C GLY A 46 53.28 2.94 28.46
N LEU A 47 54.25 2.75 27.57
CA LEU A 47 54.66 3.85 26.65
C LEU A 47 54.89 3.47 25.18
N THR A 48 54.47 2.29 24.75
CA THR A 48 54.56 1.93 23.32
C THR A 48 53.26 1.40 22.70
N SER A 49 52.12 1.53 23.38
CA SER A 49 50.82 1.13 22.82
C SER A 49 49.85 2.31 22.60
N ALA A 50 50.31 3.54 22.82
CA ALA A 50 49.47 4.75 22.62
C ALA A 50 49.42 5.26 21.17
N SER A 51 50.28 4.77 20.27
CA SER A 51 50.31 5.21 18.86
C SER A 51 49.58 4.26 17.90
N LEU A 52 49.16 3.07 18.31
CA LEU A 52 48.38 2.13 17.46
C LEU A 52 46.87 2.16 17.73
N TRP A 53 46.43 2.96 18.71
CA TRP A 53 44.99 3.16 19.00
C TRP A 53 44.40 4.42 18.41
N ALA A 54 45.21 5.25 17.78
CA ALA A 54 44.72 6.51 17.13
C ALA A 54 44.33 6.31 15.68
N GLU A 55 44.84 5.28 14.98
CA GLU A 55 44.46 5.05 13.56
C GLU A 55 43.27 4.09 13.38
N GLY A 56 42.84 3.37 14.42
CA GLY A 56 41.69 2.47 14.38
C GLY A 56 40.33 3.14 14.59
N ARG A 57 40.29 4.43 14.95
CA ARG A 57 39.04 5.16 15.25
C ARG A 57 38.55 6.13 14.14
N ALA A 58 39.32 6.25 13.10
CA ALA A 58 38.90 7.10 11.95
C ALA A 58 37.94 6.39 10.97
N GLY A 59 37.70 5.09 11.14
CA GLY A 59 36.82 4.26 10.32
C GLY A 59 35.47 3.90 10.95
N GLN A 60 35.20 4.26 12.21
CA GLN A 60 33.93 4.00 12.85
C GLN A 60 32.97 5.15 12.67
N ALA A 61 32.08 4.94 11.71
CA ALA A 61 30.70 5.40 11.75
C ALA A 61 30.52 6.90 11.98
N ARG A 62 30.49 7.63 10.92
CA ARG A 62 29.39 8.58 10.78
C ARG A 62 28.09 7.74 10.73
N SER A 63 27.57 7.36 11.87
CA SER A 63 26.16 7.16 12.05
C SER A 63 25.54 8.50 11.65
N ALA A 64 25.12 8.59 10.40
CA ALA A 64 24.27 9.67 9.98
C ALA A 64 23.04 9.52 10.88
N THR A 65 22.97 10.31 11.94
CA THR A 65 21.72 10.56 12.63
C THR A 65 20.75 10.94 11.53
N ALA A 66 19.83 10.02 11.22
CA ALA A 66 18.79 10.28 10.25
C ALA A 66 18.06 11.52 10.74
N VAL A 67 18.34 12.66 10.12
CA VAL A 67 17.61 13.89 10.42
C VAL A 67 16.17 13.60 10.06
N ALA A 68 15.28 13.68 11.03
CA ALA A 68 13.87 13.50 10.80
C ALA A 68 13.43 14.48 9.69
N SER A 69 12.92 13.94 8.59
CA SER A 69 12.45 14.75 7.47
C SER A 69 11.04 15.24 7.76
N VAL A 70 10.81 16.55 7.68
CA VAL A 70 9.49 17.15 7.77
C VAL A 70 8.98 17.37 6.35
N TYR A 71 7.85 16.76 6.02
CA TYR A 71 7.18 16.95 4.74
C TYR A 71 6.05 17.96 4.85
N PHE A 72 5.95 18.86 3.88
CA PHE A 72 4.79 19.71 3.75
C PHE A 72 3.57 18.84 3.43
N MET A 73 2.52 18.93 4.26
CA MET A 73 1.30 18.14 4.10
C MET A 73 0.10 19.08 3.92
N GLN A 74 -0.77 18.73 2.99
CA GLN A 74 -2.10 19.32 2.82
C GLN A 74 -3.11 18.21 2.63
N GLN A 75 -4.33 18.41 3.12
CA GLN A 75 -5.44 17.50 2.90
C GLN A 75 -6.74 18.29 2.73
N GLY A 76 -7.72 17.67 2.12
CA GLY A 76 -9.01 18.29 1.90
C GLY A 76 -9.89 17.47 0.99
N TYR A 77 -10.90 18.13 0.44
CA TYR A 77 -11.84 17.51 -0.49
C TYR A 77 -11.88 18.29 -1.79
N VAL A 78 -12.03 17.55 -2.89
CA VAL A 78 -12.31 18.08 -4.22
C VAL A 78 -13.74 17.67 -4.60
N ASP A 79 -14.55 18.61 -5.07
CA ASP A 79 -15.78 18.29 -5.78
C ASP A 79 -15.42 17.77 -7.17
N ALA A 80 -15.49 16.45 -7.32
CA ALA A 80 -15.23 15.75 -8.56
C ALA A 80 -16.56 15.33 -9.18
N ASN A 81 -17.09 16.19 -10.05
CA ASN A 81 -18.35 15.92 -10.77
C ASN A 81 -19.55 15.62 -9.84
N GLY A 82 -19.66 16.35 -8.74
CA GLY A 82 -20.72 16.20 -7.74
C GLY A 82 -20.45 15.15 -6.66
N VAL A 83 -19.23 14.61 -6.60
CA VAL A 83 -18.79 13.66 -5.55
C VAL A 83 -17.59 14.25 -4.83
N MET A 84 -17.67 14.34 -3.51
CA MET A 84 -16.57 14.86 -2.69
C MET A 84 -15.48 13.79 -2.50
N LEU A 85 -14.34 14.00 -3.14
CA LEU A 85 -13.19 13.11 -3.05
C LEU A 85 -12.17 13.66 -2.06
N TYR A 86 -11.79 12.83 -1.11
CA TYR A 86 -10.71 13.15 -0.18
C TYR A 86 -9.34 13.01 -0.85
N TYR A 87 -8.46 13.96 -0.56
CA TYR A 87 -7.06 13.88 -0.95
C TYR A 87 -6.13 14.28 0.20
N VAL A 88 -4.92 13.73 0.18
CA VAL A 88 -3.83 14.17 1.02
C VAL A 88 -2.54 14.26 0.19
N THR A 89 -1.76 15.32 0.43
CA THR A 89 -0.49 15.54 -0.29
C THR A 89 0.68 15.61 0.66
N PHE A 90 1.84 15.13 0.21
CA PHE A 90 3.09 15.22 0.94
C PHE A 90 4.20 15.72 0.02
N GLY A 91 5.09 16.56 0.55
CA GLY A 91 6.24 17.06 -0.19
C GLY A 91 5.92 18.17 -1.20
N ARG A 92 6.88 18.45 -2.06
CA ARG A 92 6.82 19.44 -3.14
C ARG A 92 7.62 18.92 -4.32
N GLY A 93 7.38 19.47 -5.51
CA GLY A 93 8.07 19.06 -6.74
C GLY A 93 7.09 18.55 -7.79
N GLU A 94 7.57 17.70 -8.69
CA GLU A 94 6.75 17.09 -9.73
C GLU A 94 5.61 16.27 -9.12
N PRO A 95 4.37 16.46 -9.60
CA PRO A 95 3.22 15.77 -9.03
C PRO A 95 3.23 14.28 -9.39
N LEU A 96 3.11 13.44 -8.37
CA LEU A 96 2.82 12.02 -8.46
C LEU A 96 1.45 11.75 -7.85
N LEU A 97 0.45 11.54 -8.70
CA LEU A 97 -0.89 11.14 -8.27
C LEU A 97 -0.93 9.63 -8.09
N ILE A 98 -1.51 9.15 -7.00
CA ILE A 98 -1.46 7.76 -6.57
C ILE A 98 -2.88 7.26 -6.30
N LEU A 99 -3.26 6.20 -7.01
CA LEU A 99 -4.54 5.51 -6.87
C LEU A 99 -4.34 4.18 -6.15
N HIS A 100 -5.20 3.95 -5.15
CA HIS A 100 -5.15 2.73 -4.34
C HIS A 100 -5.82 1.53 -5.02
N GLY A 101 -5.65 0.36 -4.41
CA GLY A 101 -6.29 -0.89 -4.82
C GLY A 101 -7.61 -1.14 -4.11
N GLY A 102 -8.00 -2.37 -4.09
CA GLY A 102 -9.27 -2.87 -3.63
C GLY A 102 -9.97 -3.57 -4.79
N PRO A 103 -11.16 -3.11 -5.22
CA PRO A 103 -11.85 -1.82 -5.00
C PRO A 103 -12.22 -1.55 -3.55
N GLY A 104 -12.34 -0.26 -3.17
CA GLY A 104 -12.89 0.12 -1.87
C GLY A 104 -11.91 0.14 -0.69
N ALA A 105 -10.60 0.03 -0.92
CA ALA A 105 -9.57 0.26 0.10
C ALA A 105 -9.42 1.77 0.40
N SER A 106 -8.27 2.24 0.81
CA SER A 106 -7.95 3.66 0.98
C SER A 106 -6.47 3.90 0.78
N HIS A 107 -6.06 5.16 0.66
CA HIS A 107 -4.67 5.54 0.52
C HIS A 107 -3.77 5.11 1.69
N ASP A 108 -4.34 4.81 2.85
CA ASP A 108 -3.61 4.54 4.10
C ASP A 108 -2.55 3.46 3.96
N TYR A 109 -2.81 2.42 3.18
CA TYR A 109 -1.91 1.26 3.09
C TYR A 109 -0.59 1.57 2.36
N PHE A 110 -0.52 2.68 1.62
CA PHE A 110 0.74 3.14 1.05
C PHE A 110 1.67 3.78 2.07
N LEU A 111 1.10 4.27 3.18
CA LEU A 111 1.85 4.99 4.20
C LEU A 111 2.37 4.02 5.29
N PRO A 112 3.60 4.14 5.74
CA PRO A 112 4.62 5.16 5.40
C PRO A 112 5.51 4.82 4.18
N ASN A 113 5.28 3.68 3.49
CA ASN A 113 6.23 3.09 2.54
C ASN A 113 6.56 4.02 1.35
N LEU A 114 5.59 4.78 0.83
CA LEU A 114 5.82 5.69 -0.30
C LEU A 114 6.24 7.11 0.12
N LEU A 115 6.17 7.46 1.41
CA LEU A 115 6.55 8.81 1.88
C LEU A 115 7.98 9.24 1.51
N PRO A 116 8.99 8.36 1.42
CA PRO A 116 10.33 8.79 0.99
C PRO A 116 10.36 9.48 -0.38
N LEU A 117 9.43 9.16 -1.30
CA LEU A 117 9.32 9.84 -2.60
C LEU A 117 8.95 11.32 -2.47
N ALA A 118 8.38 11.75 -1.34
CA ALA A 118 8.05 13.14 -1.07
C ALA A 118 9.27 14.07 -0.96
N ARG A 119 10.48 13.51 -0.94
CA ARG A 119 11.72 14.29 -0.99
C ARG A 119 11.88 15.06 -2.31
N HIS A 120 11.39 14.47 -3.38
CA HIS A 120 11.58 15.01 -4.74
C HIS A 120 10.27 15.21 -5.50
N ASN A 121 9.15 14.68 -4.97
CA ASN A 121 7.84 14.74 -5.59
C ASN A 121 6.81 15.40 -4.67
N ARG A 122 5.80 16.03 -5.27
CA ARG A 122 4.52 16.28 -4.60
C ARG A 122 3.65 15.03 -4.74
N LEU A 123 3.65 14.18 -3.72
CA LEU A 123 2.76 13.02 -3.67
C LEU A 123 1.33 13.51 -3.47
N VAL A 124 0.41 12.99 -4.25
CA VAL A 124 -1.03 13.27 -4.13
C VAL A 124 -1.74 11.93 -4.05
N PHE A 125 -2.17 11.56 -2.88
CA PHE A 125 -3.02 10.39 -2.66
C PHE A 125 -4.47 10.82 -2.70
N ILE A 126 -5.31 10.04 -3.35
CA ILE A 126 -6.77 10.22 -3.30
C ILE A 126 -7.41 8.93 -2.81
N ASP A 127 -8.52 9.09 -2.11
CA ASP A 127 -9.48 8.00 -1.94
C ASP A 127 -10.47 8.09 -3.10
N GLU A 128 -10.58 7.01 -3.90
CA GLU A 128 -11.54 6.99 -5.01
C GLU A 128 -12.97 7.13 -4.48
N ARG A 129 -13.94 7.47 -5.36
CA ARG A 129 -15.35 7.60 -4.96
C ARG A 129 -15.83 6.38 -4.21
N GLY A 130 -16.46 6.58 -3.06
CA GLY A 130 -16.97 5.53 -2.21
C GLY A 130 -15.94 4.88 -1.29
N SER A 131 -14.66 5.19 -1.44
CA SER A 131 -13.54 4.63 -0.66
C SER A 131 -13.11 5.55 0.47
N GLY A 132 -12.49 4.99 1.49
CA GLY A 132 -11.80 5.71 2.57
C GLY A 132 -12.63 6.85 3.15
N GLN A 133 -12.13 8.08 3.00
CA GLN A 133 -12.79 9.31 3.47
C GLN A 133 -13.61 10.01 2.36
N SER A 134 -13.60 9.51 1.13
CA SER A 134 -14.41 10.04 0.03
C SER A 134 -15.89 9.72 0.20
N GLN A 135 -16.71 10.54 -0.41
CA GLN A 135 -18.16 10.41 -0.34
C GLN A 135 -18.62 9.07 -0.93
N LYS A 136 -19.42 8.35 -0.15
CA LYS A 136 -20.15 7.16 -0.60
C LYS A 136 -21.34 7.56 -1.43
N LEU A 137 -21.62 6.77 -2.47
CA LEU A 137 -22.78 7.02 -3.32
C LEU A 137 -24.03 6.37 -2.71
N GLU A 138 -25.17 7.07 -2.79
CA GLU A 138 -26.48 6.51 -2.46
C GLU A 138 -26.90 5.47 -3.51
N ASN A 139 -26.55 5.70 -4.79
CA ASN A 139 -26.79 4.78 -5.88
C ASN A 139 -25.47 4.12 -6.32
N PRO A 140 -25.25 2.82 -6.00
CA PRO A 140 -24.03 2.10 -6.37
C PRO A 140 -23.76 2.04 -7.87
N ALA A 141 -24.76 2.18 -8.73
CA ALA A 141 -24.60 2.23 -10.19
C ALA A 141 -23.66 3.36 -10.67
N GLY A 142 -23.35 4.34 -9.80
CA GLY A 142 -22.37 5.38 -10.07
C GLY A 142 -20.91 4.91 -9.92
N TYR A 143 -20.66 3.73 -9.40
CA TYR A 143 -19.33 3.12 -9.30
C TYR A 143 -18.94 2.48 -10.63
N THR A 144 -18.40 3.29 -11.55
CA THR A 144 -17.93 2.84 -12.86
C THR A 144 -16.52 3.34 -13.12
N ILE A 145 -15.79 2.62 -13.97
CA ILE A 145 -14.44 3.04 -14.38
C ILE A 145 -14.48 4.41 -15.05
N GLU A 146 -15.47 4.65 -15.91
CA GLU A 146 -15.63 5.91 -16.64
C GLU A 146 -15.77 7.09 -15.68
N ASN A 147 -16.63 6.98 -14.68
CA ASN A 147 -16.81 8.01 -13.67
C ASN A 147 -15.53 8.25 -12.85
N MET A 148 -14.84 7.17 -12.46
CA MET A 148 -13.60 7.27 -11.68
C MET A 148 -12.45 7.87 -12.50
N VAL A 149 -12.39 7.62 -13.79
CA VAL A 149 -11.43 8.29 -14.69
C VAL A 149 -11.70 9.80 -14.75
N GLU A 150 -12.97 10.21 -14.83
CA GLU A 150 -13.33 11.63 -14.78
C GLU A 150 -13.01 12.27 -13.42
N ASP A 151 -13.12 11.52 -12.33
CA ASP A 151 -12.74 11.98 -11.01
C ASP A 151 -11.23 12.29 -10.93
N VAL A 152 -10.40 11.40 -11.45
CA VAL A 152 -8.94 11.62 -11.50
C VAL A 152 -8.63 12.91 -12.27
N GLU A 153 -9.29 13.14 -13.41
CA GLU A 153 -9.11 14.35 -14.20
C GLU A 153 -9.63 15.61 -13.47
N ALA A 154 -10.75 15.50 -12.75
CA ALA A 154 -11.27 16.59 -11.93
C ALA A 154 -10.32 16.97 -10.80
N VAL A 155 -9.76 15.96 -10.08
CA VAL A 155 -8.76 16.19 -9.04
C VAL A 155 -7.49 16.83 -9.61
N ARG A 156 -6.98 16.33 -10.76
CA ARG A 156 -5.82 16.90 -11.44
C ARG A 156 -6.02 18.40 -11.74
N LYS A 157 -7.18 18.76 -12.27
CA LYS A 157 -7.55 20.16 -12.60
C LYS A 157 -7.72 21.00 -11.33
N ALA A 158 -8.50 20.53 -10.36
CA ALA A 158 -8.82 21.28 -9.14
C ALA A 158 -7.56 21.61 -8.31
N LEU A 159 -6.59 20.69 -8.28
CA LEU A 159 -5.33 20.90 -7.57
C LEU A 159 -4.23 21.58 -8.41
N GLY A 160 -4.53 21.95 -9.67
CA GLY A 160 -3.61 22.64 -10.57
C GLY A 160 -2.33 21.85 -10.88
N LEU A 161 -2.43 20.53 -11.04
CA LEU A 161 -1.24 19.67 -11.11
C LEU A 161 -0.50 19.71 -12.45
N GLY A 162 -1.10 20.27 -13.50
CA GLY A 162 -0.50 20.26 -14.84
C GLY A 162 -0.40 18.84 -15.39
N LYS A 163 0.76 18.45 -15.95
CA LYS A 163 1.05 17.05 -16.28
C LYS A 163 1.48 16.31 -15.03
N ILE A 164 1.02 15.07 -14.87
CA ILE A 164 1.26 14.25 -13.69
C ILE A 164 2.03 12.97 -14.02
N ALA A 165 2.86 12.51 -13.12
CA ALA A 165 3.15 11.09 -13.01
C ALA A 165 1.94 10.44 -12.32
N LEU A 166 1.46 9.30 -12.84
CA LEU A 166 0.27 8.63 -12.35
C LEU A 166 0.61 7.18 -12.00
N LEU A 167 0.43 6.82 -10.73
CA LEU A 167 0.64 5.48 -10.21
C LEU A 167 -0.69 4.87 -9.86
N GLY A 168 -0.94 3.65 -10.31
CA GLY A 168 -2.04 2.82 -9.85
C GLY A 168 -1.55 1.46 -9.37
N HIS A 169 -2.03 1.07 -8.20
CA HIS A 169 -1.75 -0.23 -7.60
C HIS A 169 -2.99 -1.11 -7.68
N SER A 170 -2.81 -2.37 -8.08
CA SER A 170 -3.92 -3.33 -8.10
C SER A 170 -5.09 -2.83 -8.97
N TYR A 171 -6.29 -2.78 -8.44
CA TYR A 171 -7.46 -2.16 -9.05
C TYR A 171 -7.18 -0.73 -9.52
N GLY A 172 -6.47 0.10 -8.72
CA GLY A 172 -6.05 1.43 -9.14
C GLY A 172 -5.22 1.42 -10.43
N GLY A 173 -4.48 0.32 -10.68
CA GLY A 173 -3.75 0.11 -11.93
C GLY A 173 -4.66 -0.05 -13.15
N VAL A 174 -5.85 -0.63 -12.98
CA VAL A 174 -6.89 -0.68 -14.02
C VAL A 174 -7.40 0.74 -14.33
N LEU A 175 -7.65 1.54 -13.30
CA LEU A 175 -8.11 2.94 -13.47
C LEU A 175 -7.08 3.80 -14.19
N VAL A 176 -5.79 3.69 -13.83
CA VAL A 176 -4.76 4.52 -14.48
C VAL A 176 -4.49 4.08 -15.92
N GLN A 177 -4.73 2.81 -16.28
CA GLN A 177 -4.72 2.37 -17.67
C GLN A 177 -5.86 3.03 -18.45
N ALA A 178 -7.09 2.97 -17.92
CA ALA A 178 -8.25 3.64 -18.54
C ALA A 178 -8.03 5.16 -18.68
N TYR A 179 -7.46 5.80 -17.65
CA TYR A 179 -7.07 7.20 -17.72
C TYR A 179 -6.04 7.46 -18.81
N ALA A 180 -4.98 6.65 -18.89
CA ALA A 180 -3.94 6.80 -19.90
C ALA A 180 -4.49 6.63 -21.33
N LEU A 181 -5.41 5.70 -21.56
CA LEU A 181 -6.05 5.51 -22.86
C LEU A 181 -6.88 6.75 -23.28
N LYS A 182 -7.44 7.49 -22.33
CA LYS A 182 -8.26 8.67 -22.60
C LYS A 182 -7.49 9.99 -22.53
N TYR A 183 -6.56 10.14 -21.57
CA TYR A 183 -5.94 11.40 -21.20
C TYR A 183 -4.40 11.36 -21.17
N GLN A 184 -3.75 10.51 -22.01
CA GLN A 184 -2.28 10.35 -21.96
C GLN A 184 -1.52 11.68 -22.19
N GLN A 185 -2.09 12.67 -22.84
CA GLN A 185 -1.48 14.00 -23.03
C GLN A 185 -1.28 14.75 -21.72
N ASN A 186 -2.00 14.38 -20.65
CA ASN A 186 -1.91 14.96 -19.32
C ASN A 186 -0.91 14.21 -18.43
N LEU A 187 -0.30 13.15 -18.95
CA LEU A 187 0.69 12.36 -18.22
C LEU A 187 2.13 12.80 -18.54
N SER A 188 2.98 12.85 -17.54
CA SER A 188 4.42 12.88 -17.69
C SER A 188 5.02 11.46 -17.63
N ARG A 189 4.46 10.59 -16.80
CA ARG A 189 4.83 9.19 -16.62
C ARG A 189 3.62 8.36 -16.19
N LEU A 190 3.67 7.05 -16.47
CA LEU A 190 2.68 6.07 -16.04
C LEU A 190 3.37 4.97 -15.23
N ILE A 191 2.81 4.60 -14.08
CA ILE A 191 3.33 3.51 -13.23
C ILE A 191 2.20 2.53 -12.95
N LEU A 192 2.40 1.28 -13.38
CA LEU A 192 1.47 0.17 -13.19
C LEU A 192 2.10 -0.78 -12.16
N ALA A 193 1.54 -0.84 -10.96
CA ALA A 193 2.05 -1.67 -9.88
C ALA A 193 1.07 -2.80 -9.56
N SER A 194 1.51 -4.07 -9.70
CA SER A 194 0.74 -5.23 -9.27
C SER A 194 -0.70 -5.20 -9.80
N THR A 195 -0.89 -5.19 -11.13
CA THR A 195 -2.20 -4.98 -11.77
C THR A 195 -2.38 -5.82 -13.04
N PHE A 196 -3.55 -5.73 -13.63
CA PHE A 196 -3.92 -6.44 -14.86
C PHE A 196 -4.58 -5.50 -15.87
N SER A 197 -4.59 -5.93 -17.14
CA SER A 197 -5.25 -5.21 -18.25
C SER A 197 -6.45 -5.96 -18.82
N SER A 198 -6.67 -7.21 -18.38
CA SER A 198 -7.76 -8.08 -18.85
C SER A 198 -8.37 -8.84 -17.69
N THR A 199 -9.65 -8.62 -17.41
CA THR A 199 -10.38 -9.39 -16.40
C THR A 199 -10.48 -10.85 -16.79
N LYS A 200 -10.60 -11.17 -18.08
CA LYS A 200 -10.61 -12.56 -18.52
C LYS A 200 -9.29 -13.26 -18.16
N ALA A 201 -8.15 -12.60 -18.37
CA ALA A 201 -6.85 -13.18 -18.01
C ALA A 201 -6.69 -13.28 -16.48
N MET A 202 -7.14 -12.28 -15.74
CA MET A 202 -7.10 -12.33 -14.27
C MET A 202 -7.97 -13.45 -13.68
N ASN A 203 -9.17 -13.66 -14.21
CA ASN A 203 -10.04 -14.78 -13.82
C ASN A 203 -9.38 -16.14 -14.10
N GLN A 204 -8.56 -16.26 -15.16
CA GLN A 204 -7.77 -17.48 -15.40
C GLN A 204 -6.68 -17.68 -14.34
N VAL A 205 -6.03 -16.61 -13.91
CA VAL A 205 -5.08 -16.65 -12.79
C VAL A 205 -5.76 -17.16 -11.51
N PHE A 206 -6.95 -16.69 -11.19
CA PHE A 206 -7.72 -17.18 -10.05
C PHE A 206 -8.09 -18.66 -10.14
N VAL A 207 -8.43 -19.15 -11.33
CA VAL A 207 -8.66 -20.57 -11.54
C VAL A 207 -7.40 -21.38 -11.20
N HIS A 208 -6.24 -20.96 -11.70
CA HIS A 208 -4.98 -21.63 -11.39
C HIS A 208 -4.60 -21.51 -9.92
N MET A 209 -4.81 -20.35 -9.29
CA MET A 209 -4.57 -20.16 -7.87
C MET A 209 -5.40 -21.14 -7.04
N LYS A 210 -6.70 -21.27 -7.31
CA LYS A 210 -7.56 -22.25 -6.64
C LYS A 210 -7.12 -23.70 -6.90
N GLN A 211 -6.66 -24.03 -8.11
CA GLN A 211 -6.17 -25.37 -8.44
C GLN A 211 -4.92 -25.74 -7.63
N ASN A 212 -4.07 -24.77 -7.32
CA ASN A 212 -2.83 -24.96 -6.58
C ASN A 212 -3.01 -24.97 -5.05
N MET A 213 -4.20 -24.61 -4.55
CA MET A 213 -4.51 -24.72 -3.11
C MET A 213 -4.57 -26.17 -2.64
N ALA A 214 -4.32 -26.40 -1.35
CA ALA A 214 -4.57 -27.68 -0.71
C ALA A 214 -6.03 -28.13 -0.98
N ALA A 215 -6.22 -29.42 -1.21
CA ALA A 215 -7.52 -29.95 -1.64
C ALA A 215 -8.65 -29.65 -0.64
N GLU A 216 -8.34 -29.71 0.66
CA GLU A 216 -9.27 -29.44 1.75
C GLU A 216 -9.68 -27.97 1.79
N LEU A 217 -8.71 -27.06 1.63
CA LEU A 217 -8.96 -25.61 1.58
C LEU A 217 -9.84 -25.27 0.38
N ARG A 218 -9.46 -25.76 -0.80
CA ARG A 218 -10.23 -25.54 -2.04
C ARG A 218 -11.66 -26.07 -1.91
N ALA A 219 -11.86 -27.28 -1.35
CA ALA A 219 -13.18 -27.86 -1.14
C ALA A 219 -14.02 -27.00 -0.19
N ARG A 220 -13.42 -26.52 0.90
CA ARG A 220 -14.08 -25.63 1.88
C ARG A 220 -14.51 -24.31 1.24
N ILE A 221 -13.63 -23.65 0.48
CA ILE A 221 -13.96 -22.41 -0.22
C ILE A 221 -15.09 -22.65 -1.23
N ASN A 222 -14.99 -23.69 -2.06
CA ASN A 222 -16.00 -23.99 -3.06
C ASN A 222 -17.37 -24.29 -2.43
N SER A 223 -17.43 -24.98 -1.28
CA SER A 223 -18.67 -25.22 -0.56
C SER A 223 -19.30 -23.93 -0.10
N MET A 224 -18.53 -23.04 0.53
CA MET A 224 -19.02 -21.74 0.98
C MET A 224 -19.51 -20.87 -0.18
N GLU A 225 -18.81 -20.86 -1.31
CA GLU A 225 -19.24 -20.13 -2.51
C GLU A 225 -20.55 -20.71 -3.08
N ALA A 226 -20.67 -22.05 -3.16
CA ALA A 226 -21.89 -22.70 -3.62
C ALA A 226 -23.10 -22.45 -2.71
N GLU A 227 -22.86 -22.26 -1.41
CA GLU A 227 -23.88 -21.92 -0.42
C GLU A 227 -24.18 -20.41 -0.35
N GLY A 228 -23.46 -19.58 -1.12
CA GLY A 228 -23.60 -18.13 -1.11
C GLY A 228 -23.05 -17.44 0.15
N LEU A 229 -22.11 -18.07 0.85
CA LEU A 229 -21.54 -17.57 2.12
C LEU A 229 -20.45 -16.50 1.94
N PHE A 230 -20.39 -15.89 0.80
CA PHE A 230 -19.41 -14.86 0.47
C PHE A 230 -19.95 -13.42 0.51
N GLY A 231 -21.14 -13.18 1.10
CA GLY A 231 -21.50 -11.81 1.43
C GLY A 231 -22.73 -11.22 0.77
N HIS A 232 -23.68 -12.05 0.37
CA HIS A 232 -24.96 -11.55 -0.12
C HIS A 232 -26.11 -11.86 0.79
N GLY A 233 -26.88 -10.82 1.10
CA GLY A 233 -28.14 -10.97 1.81
C GLY A 233 -27.97 -11.42 3.25
N LYS A 234 -29.08 -11.80 3.88
CA LYS A 234 -29.07 -12.34 5.24
C LYS A 234 -28.31 -13.66 5.29
N PRO A 235 -27.44 -13.84 6.31
CA PRO A 235 -27.31 -13.03 7.53
C PRO A 235 -26.32 -11.86 7.44
N TYR A 236 -25.93 -11.40 6.27
CA TYR A 236 -24.82 -10.48 6.04
C TYR A 236 -25.32 -9.05 5.95
N GLU A 237 -25.50 -8.40 7.10
CA GLU A 237 -26.07 -7.05 7.22
C GLU A 237 -25.24 -5.96 6.53
N GLN A 238 -23.98 -6.25 6.14
CA GLN A 238 -23.07 -5.25 5.60
C GLN A 238 -22.55 -5.56 4.20
N ASN A 239 -23.18 -6.45 3.46
CA ASN A 239 -22.72 -6.88 2.12
C ASN A 239 -21.25 -7.35 2.04
N ARG A 240 -20.64 -7.63 3.17
CA ARG A 240 -19.26 -8.11 3.26
C ARG A 240 -19.20 -9.64 3.27
N TYR A 241 -18.05 -10.17 2.98
CA TYR A 241 -17.79 -11.59 3.17
C TYR A 241 -18.00 -12.00 4.62
N THR A 242 -18.43 -13.25 4.82
CA THR A 242 -18.51 -13.82 6.17
C THR A 242 -17.14 -14.01 6.76
N ASP A 243 -17.05 -14.00 8.08
CA ASP A 243 -15.78 -14.21 8.78
C ASP A 243 -15.14 -15.55 8.39
N ASN A 244 -15.92 -16.61 8.27
CA ASN A 244 -15.42 -17.92 7.85
C ASN A 244 -14.89 -17.91 6.42
N TYR A 245 -15.56 -17.20 5.51
CA TYR A 245 -15.07 -17.04 4.14
C TYR A 245 -13.81 -16.16 4.07
N MET A 246 -13.76 -15.07 4.84
CA MET A 246 -12.58 -14.23 4.95
C MET A 246 -11.36 -15.02 5.45
N ILE A 247 -11.54 -15.85 6.49
CA ILE A 247 -10.44 -16.69 7.01
C ILE A 247 -9.97 -17.66 5.93
N ALA A 248 -10.89 -18.36 5.26
CA ALA A 248 -10.54 -19.38 4.28
C ALA A 248 -9.99 -18.77 2.98
N ALA A 249 -10.75 -17.86 2.36
CA ALA A 249 -10.41 -17.33 1.05
C ALA A 249 -9.27 -16.31 1.13
N TRP A 250 -9.39 -15.31 2.02
CA TRP A 250 -8.37 -14.28 2.19
C TRP A 250 -7.18 -14.77 3.02
N GLY A 251 -7.42 -15.26 4.24
CA GLY A 251 -6.35 -15.61 5.17
C GLY A 251 -5.50 -16.79 4.72
N GLU A 252 -6.14 -17.89 4.28
CA GLU A 252 -5.41 -19.11 3.91
C GLU A 252 -5.15 -19.22 2.41
N GLY A 253 -6.08 -18.75 1.57
CA GLY A 253 -5.99 -18.92 0.12
C GLY A 253 -5.26 -17.81 -0.60
N TYR A 254 -5.55 -16.57 -0.27
CA TYR A 254 -5.13 -15.39 -1.00
C TYR A 254 -3.89 -14.71 -0.41
N PHE A 255 -3.84 -14.64 0.92
CA PHE A 255 -2.81 -13.93 1.66
C PHE A 255 -1.36 -14.31 1.30
N PRO A 256 -1.01 -15.57 1.00
CA PRO A 256 0.33 -15.92 0.54
C PRO A 256 0.78 -15.24 -0.76
N TYR A 257 -0.17 -14.74 -1.55
CA TYR A 257 0.09 -13.98 -2.77
C TYR A 257 0.08 -12.46 -2.54
N VAL A 258 -0.50 -12.01 -1.41
CA VAL A 258 -0.53 -10.59 -1.03
C VAL A 258 0.78 -10.18 -0.38
N TYR A 259 1.26 -10.98 0.56
CA TYR A 259 2.51 -10.74 1.27
C TYR A 259 3.39 -11.99 1.31
N GLN A 260 4.68 -11.81 1.06
CA GLN A 260 5.70 -12.80 1.35
C GLN A 260 6.26 -12.61 2.78
N ASN A 261 6.27 -11.38 3.28
CA ASN A 261 6.76 -11.03 4.61
C ASN A 261 5.83 -9.97 5.23
N HIS A 262 4.67 -10.37 5.73
CA HIS A 262 3.77 -9.43 6.38
C HIS A 262 4.42 -8.83 7.65
N PRO A 263 4.40 -7.50 7.83
CA PRO A 263 5.06 -6.84 8.96
C PRO A 263 4.37 -7.12 10.31
N ASP A 264 3.09 -7.46 10.30
CA ASP A 264 2.33 -7.83 11.50
C ASP A 264 2.11 -9.35 11.53
N PRO A 265 2.74 -10.07 12.47
CA PRO A 265 2.54 -11.51 12.61
C PRO A 265 1.17 -11.88 13.17
N ASN A 266 0.41 -10.91 13.71
CA ASN A 266 -0.93 -11.11 14.23
C ASN A 266 -2.01 -10.56 13.28
N TYR A 267 -1.67 -10.43 12.01
CA TYR A 267 -2.61 -9.98 11.00
C TYR A 267 -3.89 -10.83 11.00
N ASP A 268 -5.02 -10.15 11.15
CA ASP A 268 -6.34 -10.77 11.15
C ASP A 268 -7.11 -10.33 9.88
N PRO A 269 -7.36 -11.23 8.93
CA PRO A 269 -8.09 -10.90 7.71
C PRO A 269 -9.53 -10.43 7.97
N VAL A 270 -10.14 -10.81 9.10
CA VAL A 270 -11.49 -10.40 9.48
C VAL A 270 -11.50 -8.96 10.02
N ALA A 271 -10.45 -8.57 10.72
CA ALA A 271 -10.33 -7.25 11.34
C ALA A 271 -10.05 -6.10 10.35
N GLN A 272 -9.89 -6.38 9.06
CA GLN A 272 -9.61 -5.37 8.02
C GLN A 272 -10.75 -4.37 7.74
N GLY A 273 -11.48 -3.98 8.73
CA GLY A 273 -12.69 -3.20 8.77
C GLY A 273 -12.79 -1.87 8.01
N LYS A 274 -11.93 -1.59 7.01
CA LYS A 274 -11.97 -0.33 6.26
C LYS A 274 -12.38 -0.46 4.79
N THR A 275 -12.67 -1.66 4.30
CA THR A 275 -13.12 -1.86 2.92
C THR A 275 -14.53 -1.33 2.72
N SER A 276 -14.73 -0.54 1.68
CA SER A 276 -16.08 -0.14 1.25
C SER A 276 -16.74 -1.30 0.50
N TRP A 277 -17.45 -2.15 1.26
CA TRP A 277 -18.02 -3.38 0.72
C TRP A 277 -19.09 -3.17 -0.34
N ASP A 278 -19.86 -2.07 -0.29
CA ASP A 278 -20.84 -1.73 -1.32
C ASP A 278 -20.14 -1.47 -2.65
N LEU A 279 -19.07 -0.67 -2.61
CA LEU A 279 -18.23 -0.42 -3.78
C LEU A 279 -17.54 -1.70 -4.26
N TYR A 280 -16.95 -2.46 -3.32
CA TYR A 280 -16.24 -3.71 -3.64
C TYR A 280 -17.16 -4.65 -4.42
N ARG A 281 -18.35 -4.88 -3.90
CA ARG A 281 -19.35 -5.74 -4.51
C ARG A 281 -19.78 -5.25 -5.90
N GLU A 282 -20.02 -3.95 -6.05
CA GLU A 282 -20.45 -3.38 -7.33
C GLU A 282 -19.36 -3.53 -8.40
N MET A 283 -18.12 -3.31 -8.03
CA MET A 283 -16.99 -3.33 -8.95
C MET A 283 -16.43 -4.74 -9.17
N TRP A 284 -16.16 -5.48 -8.08
CA TRP A 284 -15.58 -6.83 -8.15
C TRP A 284 -16.62 -7.87 -8.54
N GLY A 285 -17.72 -7.87 -7.82
CA GLY A 285 -18.84 -8.76 -8.07
C GLY A 285 -19.36 -9.48 -6.85
N SER A 286 -20.16 -10.48 -7.10
CA SER A 286 -21.00 -11.11 -6.10
C SER A 286 -20.89 -12.64 -6.01
N HIS A 287 -19.89 -13.25 -6.67
CA HIS A 287 -19.72 -14.69 -6.71
C HIS A 287 -18.42 -15.18 -6.03
N GLY A 288 -17.86 -14.38 -5.13
CA GLY A 288 -16.70 -14.70 -4.31
C GLY A 288 -15.44 -13.98 -4.73
N GLU A 289 -14.36 -14.27 -4.02
CA GLU A 289 -13.07 -13.57 -4.17
C GLU A 289 -12.35 -13.95 -5.46
N PHE A 290 -12.50 -15.20 -5.90
CA PHE A 290 -11.74 -15.76 -7.03
C PHE A 290 -12.44 -15.61 -8.38
N VAL A 291 -13.34 -14.63 -8.51
CA VAL A 291 -13.99 -14.30 -9.78
C VAL A 291 -14.36 -12.82 -9.81
N ILE A 292 -14.02 -12.16 -10.89
CA ILE A 292 -14.43 -10.77 -11.14
C ILE A 292 -15.60 -10.81 -12.12
N ASP A 293 -16.79 -10.47 -11.64
CA ASP A 293 -18.03 -10.46 -12.43
C ASP A 293 -18.92 -9.23 -12.21
N GLY A 294 -18.44 -8.26 -11.42
CA GLY A 294 -19.05 -6.95 -11.24
C GLY A 294 -18.77 -6.00 -12.42
N ASN A 295 -18.73 -4.69 -12.17
CA ASN A 295 -18.48 -3.69 -13.22
C ASN A 295 -17.10 -3.80 -13.88
N LEU A 296 -16.15 -4.47 -13.23
CA LEU A 296 -14.83 -4.79 -13.80
C LEU A 296 -14.85 -5.93 -14.81
N LYS A 297 -15.94 -6.70 -14.95
CA LYS A 297 -16.01 -7.90 -15.80
C LYS A 297 -15.66 -7.68 -17.26
N SER A 298 -15.88 -6.46 -17.77
CA SER A 298 -15.64 -6.10 -19.17
C SER A 298 -14.29 -5.41 -19.41
N VAL A 299 -13.42 -5.34 -18.42
CA VAL A 299 -12.09 -4.76 -18.59
C VAL A 299 -11.28 -5.61 -19.55
N GLU A 300 -10.94 -5.00 -20.70
CA GLU A 300 -10.06 -5.58 -21.71
C GLU A 300 -9.30 -4.44 -22.42
N TYR A 301 -8.17 -4.09 -21.88
CA TYR A 301 -7.33 -2.99 -22.38
C TYR A 301 -6.07 -3.48 -23.09
N THR A 302 -5.73 -4.76 -22.99
CA THR A 302 -4.43 -5.32 -23.39
C THR A 302 -4.01 -4.88 -24.79
N GLU A 303 -4.85 -5.01 -25.79
CA GLU A 303 -4.52 -4.60 -27.16
C GLU A 303 -4.43 -3.08 -27.30
N GLN A 304 -5.27 -2.34 -26.58
CA GLN A 304 -5.33 -0.87 -26.60
C GLN A 304 -4.08 -0.24 -25.97
N LEU A 305 -3.39 -0.95 -25.07
CA LEU A 305 -2.16 -0.46 -24.43
C LEU A 305 -1.07 -0.11 -25.44
N SER A 306 -1.09 -0.69 -26.65
CA SER A 306 -0.17 -0.35 -27.74
C SER A 306 -0.27 1.13 -28.21
N THR A 307 -1.37 1.81 -27.87
CA THR A 307 -1.58 3.25 -28.16
C THR A 307 -0.92 4.17 -27.13
N ILE A 308 -0.50 3.65 -25.99
CA ILE A 308 0.17 4.44 -24.93
C ILE A 308 1.58 4.77 -25.40
N LYS A 309 1.92 6.07 -25.41
CA LYS A 309 3.21 6.61 -25.81
C LYS A 309 3.98 7.23 -24.65
N VAL A 310 3.32 7.38 -23.51
CA VAL A 310 3.95 7.94 -22.31
C VAL A 310 4.93 6.92 -21.71
N SER A 311 6.03 7.43 -21.17
CA SER A 311 7.02 6.59 -20.47
C SER A 311 6.35 5.80 -19.35
N THR A 312 6.49 4.46 -19.38
CA THR A 312 5.75 3.56 -18.49
C THR A 312 6.68 2.64 -17.71
N LEU A 313 6.46 2.54 -16.39
CA LEU A 313 7.08 1.55 -15.50
C LEU A 313 6.00 0.55 -15.07
N ILE A 314 6.34 -0.74 -15.14
CA ILE A 314 5.51 -1.84 -14.67
C ILE A 314 6.25 -2.55 -13.55
N LEU A 315 5.62 -2.69 -12.39
CA LEU A 315 6.16 -3.31 -11.18
C LEU A 315 5.26 -4.46 -10.76
N VAL A 316 5.83 -5.60 -10.42
CA VAL A 316 5.08 -6.78 -9.95
C VAL A 316 5.98 -7.64 -9.06
N GLY A 317 5.41 -8.32 -8.06
CA GLY A 317 6.10 -9.33 -7.27
C GLY A 317 6.21 -10.66 -8.05
N ASP A 318 7.23 -11.46 -7.76
CA ASP A 318 7.36 -12.79 -8.37
C ASP A 318 6.37 -13.83 -7.82
N HIS A 319 5.68 -13.50 -6.72
CA HIS A 319 4.64 -14.29 -6.08
C HIS A 319 3.31 -13.51 -5.96
N ASP A 320 3.09 -12.56 -6.85
CA ASP A 320 1.94 -11.65 -6.83
C ASP A 320 0.64 -12.38 -7.23
N GLU A 321 -0.48 -11.99 -6.62
CA GLU A 321 -1.82 -12.42 -7.06
C GLU A 321 -2.15 -11.97 -8.48
N CYS A 322 -1.66 -10.80 -8.88
CA CYS A 322 -1.62 -10.38 -10.28
C CYS A 322 -0.41 -11.02 -10.96
N ASP A 323 -0.48 -12.32 -11.21
CA ASP A 323 0.62 -13.13 -11.74
C ASP A 323 1.52 -12.35 -12.71
N PRO A 324 2.85 -12.48 -12.61
CA PRO A 324 3.80 -11.78 -13.50
C PRO A 324 3.53 -11.92 -15.00
N SER A 325 2.81 -12.95 -15.42
CA SER A 325 2.43 -13.10 -16.84
C SER A 325 1.52 -11.97 -17.32
N LEU A 326 0.64 -11.44 -16.45
CA LEU A 326 -0.22 -10.28 -16.75
C LEU A 326 0.62 -9.02 -16.99
N SER A 327 1.64 -8.81 -16.15
CA SER A 327 2.58 -7.69 -16.30
C SER A 327 3.47 -7.83 -17.55
N ARG A 328 3.87 -9.06 -17.92
CA ARG A 328 4.59 -9.32 -19.18
C ARG A 328 3.71 -8.99 -20.38
N ALA A 329 2.44 -9.40 -20.37
CA ALA A 329 1.51 -9.07 -21.45
C ALA A 329 1.34 -7.55 -21.64
N MET A 330 1.23 -6.80 -20.55
CA MET A 330 1.20 -5.32 -20.62
C MET A 330 2.51 -4.74 -21.16
N HIS A 331 3.66 -5.28 -20.72
CA HIS A 331 4.98 -4.86 -21.18
C HIS A 331 5.18 -5.08 -22.68
N GLU A 332 4.74 -6.19 -23.19
CA GLU A 332 4.81 -6.51 -24.63
C GLU A 332 3.99 -5.52 -25.47
N LYS A 333 2.89 -5.02 -24.95
CA LYS A 333 2.01 -4.08 -25.67
C LYS A 333 2.46 -2.62 -25.53
N ILE A 334 2.95 -2.18 -24.37
CA ILE A 334 3.39 -0.80 -24.15
C ILE A 334 4.84 -0.64 -24.62
N ARG A 335 5.01 -0.15 -25.84
CA ARG A 335 6.34 0.02 -26.44
C ARG A 335 7.23 0.95 -25.60
N GLY A 336 8.42 0.44 -25.23
CA GLY A 336 9.40 1.19 -24.46
C GLY A 336 9.09 1.26 -22.94
N SER A 337 8.12 0.50 -22.48
CA SER A 337 7.91 0.33 -21.03
C SER A 337 9.11 -0.39 -20.39
N LYS A 338 9.30 -0.16 -19.08
CA LYS A 338 10.26 -0.90 -18.24
C LYS A 338 9.46 -1.84 -17.34
N LEU A 339 9.77 -3.13 -17.38
CA LEU A 339 9.21 -4.14 -16.49
C LEU A 339 10.23 -4.49 -15.41
N VAL A 340 9.81 -4.46 -14.15
CA VAL A 340 10.60 -4.90 -12.99
C VAL A 340 9.80 -5.92 -12.21
N ILE A 341 10.30 -7.15 -12.16
CA ILE A 341 9.76 -8.23 -11.33
C ILE A 341 10.58 -8.27 -10.05
N LEU A 342 9.93 -8.05 -8.91
CA LEU A 342 10.57 -7.95 -7.60
C LEU A 342 10.64 -9.35 -6.98
N PRO A 343 11.85 -9.86 -6.67
CA PRO A 343 12.00 -11.21 -6.12
C PRO A 343 11.51 -11.28 -4.68
N LYS A 344 10.89 -12.40 -4.30
CA LYS A 344 10.34 -12.64 -2.95
C LYS A 344 9.36 -11.54 -2.53
N ALA A 345 8.50 -11.15 -3.45
CA ALA A 345 7.45 -10.17 -3.21
C ALA A 345 6.11 -10.72 -3.68
N GLY A 346 5.08 -10.49 -2.89
CA GLY A 346 3.68 -10.65 -3.27
C GLY A 346 3.12 -9.36 -3.86
N HIS A 347 1.82 -9.19 -3.73
CA HIS A 347 1.06 -8.04 -4.22
C HIS A 347 1.51 -6.71 -3.61
N MET A 348 1.88 -6.72 -2.33
CA MET A 348 2.35 -5.53 -1.62
C MET A 348 3.86 -5.34 -1.80
N THR A 349 4.30 -5.19 -3.05
CA THR A 349 5.71 -5.11 -3.44
C THR A 349 6.49 -4.02 -2.72
N PHE A 350 5.86 -2.89 -2.42
CA PHE A 350 6.47 -1.75 -1.69
C PHE A 350 6.60 -2.01 -0.18
N VAL A 351 6.02 -3.12 0.32
CA VAL A 351 6.20 -3.63 1.68
C VAL A 351 7.27 -4.72 1.67
N ASP A 352 7.06 -5.77 0.88
CA ASP A 352 7.94 -6.95 0.84
C ASP A 352 9.35 -6.62 0.35
N GLN A 353 9.48 -5.75 -0.64
CA GLN A 353 10.74 -5.34 -1.25
C GLN A 353 10.87 -3.82 -1.34
N ALA A 354 10.60 -3.14 -0.22
CA ALA A 354 10.58 -1.67 -0.14
C ALA A 354 11.82 -1.01 -0.77
N GLY A 355 13.01 -1.54 -0.52
CA GLY A 355 14.27 -1.00 -1.07
C GLY A 355 14.38 -1.10 -2.59
N LEU A 356 14.02 -2.26 -3.16
CA LEU A 356 14.05 -2.47 -4.62
C LEU A 356 12.93 -1.71 -5.32
N PHE A 357 11.74 -1.66 -4.71
CA PHE A 357 10.61 -0.87 -5.20
C PHE A 357 10.98 0.61 -5.27
N MET A 358 11.49 1.18 -4.17
CA MET A 358 11.90 2.57 -4.10
C MET A 358 13.00 2.90 -5.12
N LYS A 359 13.99 2.03 -5.26
CA LYS A 359 15.04 2.20 -6.27
C LYS A 359 14.47 2.27 -7.68
N ALA A 360 13.58 1.36 -8.05
CA ALA A 360 12.94 1.36 -9.36
C ALA A 360 12.11 2.63 -9.61
N MET A 361 11.39 3.09 -8.58
CA MET A 361 10.59 4.32 -8.63
C MET A 361 11.48 5.56 -8.80
N GLU A 362 12.53 5.71 -7.98
CA GLU A 362 13.45 6.85 -8.04
C GLU A 362 14.17 6.93 -9.40
N GLU A 363 14.72 5.81 -9.88
CA GLU A 363 15.38 5.75 -11.20
C GLU A 363 14.43 6.09 -12.34
N PHE A 364 13.16 5.74 -12.22
CA PHE A 364 12.16 6.02 -13.25
C PHE A 364 11.65 7.46 -13.18
N LEU A 365 11.37 7.97 -11.99
CA LEU A 365 10.86 9.34 -11.79
C LEU A 365 11.95 10.39 -12.03
N HIS A 366 13.19 10.09 -11.67
CA HIS A 366 14.34 11.00 -11.72
C HIS A 366 15.53 10.33 -12.44
N PRO A 367 15.42 10.06 -13.76
CA PRO A 367 16.52 9.46 -14.48
C PRO A 367 17.76 10.38 -14.45
N VAL A 368 18.89 9.82 -14.05
CA VAL A 368 20.17 10.53 -14.14
C VAL A 368 20.40 10.86 -15.61
N GLN A 369 20.50 12.16 -15.93
CA GLN A 369 20.88 12.55 -17.28
C GLN A 369 22.33 12.10 -17.50
N SER A 370 22.52 11.12 -18.37
CA SER A 370 23.86 10.82 -18.90
C SER A 370 24.32 12.00 -19.74
N HIS A 371 25.27 12.77 -19.22
CA HIS A 371 25.97 13.82 -19.97
C HIS A 371 26.89 13.22 -21.00
#